data_03d5a1f9a624cbe0fffd2e953a862c54
#
_entry.id   03d5a1f9a624cbe0fffd2e953a862c54
#
_cell.length_a   1.000
_cell.length_b   1.000
_cell.length_c   1.000
_cell.angle_alpha   90.00
_cell.angle_beta   90.00
_cell.angle_gamma   90.00
#
_symmetry.space_group_name_H-M   'P 1'
#
loop_
_entity.id
_entity.type
_entity.pdbx_description
1 polymer ?
#
loop_
_entity_poly.entity_id
_entity_poly.type
_entity_poly.pdbx_seq_one_letter_code
_entity_poly.pdbx_strand_id
1 'polypeptide(L)'
;MTTFAAVAAPFGRDLDAAFARIEGLVADARARGVQLLALPEATLGGYLASLGDHGVAEVLPEHALPPALDVDGPEVARLAAVAGDMVVTAGFCESDGTDRYNTAVAVTGDGVLGVHRKVHQPLGESNVYAAGDGFAAFETPVGRIGMMICYDKAFPEAARTLAVDGAEVVVCMSAWPGSRTGAAADLAEDRWTRRFDLFDQARALENQIVWVSANQSGTFGSLRFVCSAKVVGPGGDVLATTGTAPGTAVASIDVGEALAGARRAMGHLRDRRPETYGVGAVA
;
A
#
# COMPACT_ATOMS: atom_id res chain seq x y z
N MET A 1 -9.79 -15.62 13.78
CA MET A 1 -8.83 -15.79 12.65
C MET A 1 -9.30 -14.94 11.49
N THR A 2 -8.48 -13.99 11.02
CA THR A 2 -8.73 -13.16 9.84
C THR A 2 -7.76 -13.54 8.74
N THR A 3 -8.24 -13.72 7.52
CA THR A 3 -7.42 -14.09 6.35
C THR A 3 -7.17 -12.86 5.48
N PHE A 4 -5.90 -12.51 5.36
CA PHE A 4 -5.39 -11.40 4.56
C PHE A 4 -4.75 -11.90 3.26
N ALA A 5 -4.91 -11.13 2.19
CA ALA A 5 -4.22 -11.36 0.93
C ALA A 5 -3.54 -10.07 0.44
N ALA A 6 -2.30 -10.20 0.00
CA ALA A 6 -1.53 -9.14 -0.63
C ALA A 6 -1.14 -9.54 -2.05
N VAL A 7 -1.38 -8.65 -3.01
CA VAL A 7 -1.21 -8.92 -4.44
C VAL A 7 0.06 -8.29 -5.00
N ALA A 8 0.83 -9.06 -5.76
CA ALA A 8 1.85 -8.58 -6.68
C ALA A 8 1.36 -8.81 -8.13
N ALA A 9 0.83 -7.80 -8.79
CA ALA A 9 0.28 -7.91 -10.13
C ALA A 9 0.52 -6.65 -10.96
N PRO A 10 0.60 -6.76 -12.31
CA PRO A 10 0.76 -5.59 -13.17
C PRO A 10 -0.61 -4.94 -13.42
N PHE A 11 -0.65 -3.61 -13.27
CA PHE A 11 -1.79 -2.78 -13.66
C PHE A 11 -1.32 -1.61 -14.53
N GLY A 12 -2.05 -1.32 -15.58
CA GLY A 12 -1.72 -0.28 -16.56
C GLY A 12 -2.86 0.73 -16.74
N ARG A 13 -2.83 1.46 -17.87
CA ARG A 13 -3.77 2.55 -18.18
C ARG A 13 -5.19 2.07 -18.50
N ASP A 14 -5.33 0.85 -19.01
CA ASP A 14 -6.62 0.29 -19.42
C ASP A 14 -7.43 -0.12 -18.20
N LEU A 15 -8.50 0.62 -17.92
CA LEU A 15 -9.39 0.40 -16.78
C LEU A 15 -10.20 -0.90 -16.94
N ASP A 16 -10.63 -1.26 -18.15
CA ASP A 16 -11.39 -2.49 -18.36
C ASP A 16 -10.53 -3.72 -18.13
N ALA A 17 -9.28 -3.71 -18.61
CA ALA A 17 -8.32 -4.75 -18.31
C ALA A 17 -7.98 -4.81 -16.81
N ALA A 18 -7.90 -3.65 -16.12
CA ALA A 18 -7.69 -3.59 -14.69
C ALA A 18 -8.86 -4.25 -13.94
N PHE A 19 -10.11 -3.89 -14.28
CA PHE A 19 -11.29 -4.48 -13.65
C PHE A 19 -11.44 -5.97 -13.92
N ALA A 20 -11.19 -6.44 -15.15
CA ALA A 20 -11.20 -7.87 -15.45
C ALA A 20 -10.21 -8.65 -14.57
N ARG A 21 -9.03 -8.06 -14.32
CA ARG A 21 -8.03 -8.64 -13.40
C ARG A 21 -8.49 -8.60 -11.95
N ILE A 22 -9.06 -7.49 -11.50
CA ILE A 22 -9.59 -7.33 -10.12
C ILE A 22 -10.68 -8.36 -9.86
N GLU A 23 -11.62 -8.52 -10.78
CA GLU A 23 -12.71 -9.51 -10.68
C GLU A 23 -12.16 -10.93 -10.50
N GLY A 24 -11.13 -11.32 -11.27
CA GLY A 24 -10.44 -12.60 -11.12
C GLY A 24 -9.75 -12.75 -9.76
N LEU A 25 -9.00 -11.71 -9.32
CA LEU A 25 -8.31 -11.72 -8.03
C LEU A 25 -9.29 -11.79 -6.84
N VAL A 26 -10.40 -11.05 -6.91
CA VAL A 26 -11.46 -11.09 -5.89
C VAL A 26 -12.14 -12.46 -5.85
N ALA A 27 -12.41 -13.08 -7.00
CA ALA A 27 -13.00 -14.41 -7.07
C ALA A 27 -12.06 -15.47 -6.44
N ASP A 28 -10.76 -15.44 -6.77
CA ASP A 28 -9.76 -16.33 -6.19
C ASP A 28 -9.60 -16.12 -4.68
N ALA A 29 -9.55 -14.86 -4.24
CA ALA A 29 -9.46 -14.49 -2.83
C ALA A 29 -10.69 -14.98 -2.05
N ARG A 30 -11.88 -14.78 -2.60
CA ARG A 30 -13.14 -15.26 -2.01
C ARG A 30 -13.17 -16.79 -1.87
N ALA A 31 -12.72 -17.53 -2.88
CA ALA A 31 -12.61 -18.98 -2.83
C ALA A 31 -11.63 -19.49 -1.74
N ARG A 32 -10.69 -18.65 -1.33
CA ARG A 32 -9.70 -18.91 -0.27
C ARG A 32 -10.11 -18.36 1.10
N GLY A 33 -11.33 -17.83 1.25
CA GLY A 33 -11.83 -17.27 2.51
C GLY A 33 -11.14 -15.96 2.94
N VAL A 34 -10.57 -15.21 2.01
CA VAL A 34 -9.93 -13.93 2.27
C VAL A 34 -10.97 -12.90 2.70
N GLN A 35 -10.68 -12.16 3.76
CA GLN A 35 -11.55 -11.10 4.28
C GLN A 35 -11.02 -9.69 3.98
N LEU A 36 -9.70 -9.56 3.74
CA LEU A 36 -9.09 -8.33 3.23
C LEU A 36 -8.13 -8.66 2.09
N LEU A 37 -8.37 -8.06 0.92
CA LEU A 37 -7.52 -8.15 -0.26
C LEU A 37 -6.86 -6.79 -0.52
N ALA A 38 -5.54 -6.74 -0.41
CA ALA A 38 -4.75 -5.57 -0.75
C ALA A 38 -4.28 -5.63 -2.21
N LEU A 39 -4.71 -4.67 -3.02
CA LEU A 39 -4.24 -4.45 -4.38
C LEU A 39 -3.11 -3.42 -4.40
N PRO A 40 -2.28 -3.36 -5.47
CA PRO A 40 -1.17 -2.41 -5.57
C PRO A 40 -1.58 -0.93 -5.60
N GLU A 41 -0.61 -0.05 -5.36
CA GLU A 41 -0.68 1.38 -5.71
C GLU A 41 -1.01 1.53 -7.20
N ALA A 42 -1.86 2.50 -7.54
CA ALA A 42 -2.25 2.80 -8.91
C ALA A 42 -2.86 1.60 -9.68
N THR A 43 -3.64 0.79 -8.98
CA THR A 43 -4.39 -0.35 -9.55
C THR A 43 -5.36 0.12 -10.64
N LEU A 44 -6.07 1.23 -10.41
CA LEU A 44 -6.98 1.82 -11.40
C LEU A 44 -6.23 2.90 -12.18
N GLY A 45 -5.94 2.61 -13.44
CA GLY A 45 -5.34 3.56 -14.38
C GLY A 45 -3.81 3.59 -14.38
N GLY A 46 -3.13 2.72 -13.62
CA GLY A 46 -1.68 2.53 -13.65
C GLY A 46 -0.86 3.67 -13.05
N TYR A 47 0.41 3.39 -12.81
CA TYR A 47 1.36 4.32 -12.19
C TYR A 47 1.98 5.29 -13.21
N LEU A 48 2.84 6.21 -12.78
CA LEU A 48 3.64 7.04 -13.65
C LEU A 48 4.63 6.17 -14.46
N ALA A 49 4.79 6.47 -15.75
CA ALA A 49 5.69 5.73 -16.62
C ALA A 49 7.18 6.03 -16.35
N SER A 50 7.46 7.16 -15.70
CA SER A 50 8.79 7.59 -15.27
C SER A 50 8.67 8.43 -14.00
N LEU A 51 9.68 8.38 -13.16
CA LEU A 51 9.82 9.26 -11.98
C LEU A 51 10.81 10.42 -12.25
N GLY A 52 11.16 10.67 -13.50
CA GLY A 52 12.14 11.70 -13.88
C GLY A 52 13.57 11.37 -13.44
N ASP A 53 14.51 12.20 -13.78
CA ASP A 53 15.88 12.18 -13.26
C ASP A 53 16.03 13.13 -12.07
N HIS A 54 16.95 12.84 -11.17
CA HIS A 54 17.19 13.62 -9.96
C HIS A 54 17.31 15.14 -10.26
N GLY A 55 16.36 15.91 -9.72
CA GLY A 55 16.40 17.38 -9.76
C GLY A 55 15.89 18.03 -11.03
N VAL A 56 15.43 17.29 -12.03
CA VAL A 56 14.80 17.85 -13.24
C VAL A 56 13.29 17.61 -13.14
N ALA A 57 12.54 18.71 -13.03
CA ALA A 57 11.09 18.67 -13.15
C ALA A 57 10.73 18.31 -14.61
N GLU A 58 10.36 17.06 -14.83
CA GLU A 58 9.80 16.63 -16.11
C GLU A 58 8.30 16.95 -16.10
N VAL A 59 7.89 17.90 -16.94
CA VAL A 59 6.47 18.16 -17.16
C VAL A 59 5.95 17.08 -18.10
N LEU A 60 5.29 16.09 -17.54
CA LEU A 60 4.66 15.04 -18.34
C LEU A 60 3.46 15.63 -19.10
N PRO A 61 3.32 15.33 -20.40
CA PRO A 61 2.12 15.73 -21.14
C PRO A 61 0.88 15.04 -20.59
N GLU A 62 -0.27 15.69 -20.65
CA GLU A 62 -1.54 15.21 -20.06
C GLU A 62 -1.88 13.76 -20.43
N HIS A 63 -1.66 13.37 -21.70
CA HIS A 63 -1.93 12.02 -22.18
C HIS A 63 -1.00 10.94 -21.60
N ALA A 64 0.11 11.32 -20.95
CA ALA A 64 1.03 10.41 -20.27
C ALA A 64 0.67 10.23 -18.79
N LEU A 65 -0.22 11.07 -18.26
CA LEU A 65 -0.68 10.97 -16.87
C LEU A 65 -1.71 9.82 -16.71
N PRO A 66 -1.83 9.27 -15.50
CA PRO A 66 -2.94 8.39 -15.17
C PRO A 66 -4.29 9.12 -15.35
N PRO A 67 -5.37 8.38 -15.71
CA PRO A 67 -6.70 8.96 -15.68
C PRO A 67 -7.00 9.46 -14.26
N ALA A 68 -7.48 10.68 -14.16
CA ALA A 68 -7.92 11.25 -12.89
C ALA A 68 -9.35 10.77 -12.61
N LEU A 69 -9.53 10.11 -11.49
CA LEU A 69 -10.80 9.53 -11.05
C LEU A 69 -11.33 10.28 -9.83
N ASP A 70 -12.63 10.17 -9.60
CA ASP A 70 -13.26 10.71 -8.41
C ASP A 70 -13.42 9.61 -7.36
N VAL A 71 -13.19 9.92 -6.07
CA VAL A 71 -13.45 8.98 -4.96
C VAL A 71 -14.89 8.50 -4.94
N ASP A 72 -15.84 9.40 -5.25
CA ASP A 72 -17.26 9.10 -5.33
C ASP A 72 -17.70 8.68 -6.75
N GLY A 73 -16.73 8.44 -7.64
CA GLY A 73 -16.95 8.15 -9.05
C GLY A 73 -17.36 6.72 -9.38
N PRO A 74 -17.72 6.46 -10.64
CA PRO A 74 -18.23 5.16 -11.07
C PRO A 74 -17.18 4.03 -10.97
N GLU A 75 -15.90 4.33 -11.07
CA GLU A 75 -14.83 3.33 -10.95
C GLU A 75 -14.72 2.81 -9.52
N VAL A 76 -14.79 3.70 -8.52
CA VAL A 76 -14.78 3.31 -7.10
C VAL A 76 -16.06 2.58 -6.73
N ALA A 77 -17.21 3.02 -7.25
CA ALA A 77 -18.47 2.31 -7.08
C ALA A 77 -18.44 0.90 -7.71
N ARG A 78 -17.83 0.74 -8.90
CA ARG A 78 -17.61 -0.57 -9.53
C ARG A 78 -16.69 -1.45 -8.67
N LEU A 79 -15.60 -0.88 -8.11
CA LEU A 79 -14.70 -1.60 -7.21
C LEU A 79 -15.45 -2.11 -5.97
N ALA A 80 -16.29 -1.27 -5.36
CA ALA A 80 -17.12 -1.63 -4.23
C ALA A 80 -18.09 -2.78 -4.57
N ALA A 81 -18.76 -2.70 -5.70
CA ALA A 81 -19.66 -3.77 -6.16
C ALA A 81 -18.92 -5.11 -6.36
N VAL A 82 -17.69 -5.10 -6.88
CA VAL A 82 -16.84 -6.29 -7.04
C VAL A 82 -16.40 -6.83 -5.69
N ALA A 83 -16.06 -5.96 -4.75
CA ALA A 83 -15.60 -6.34 -3.40
C ALA A 83 -16.65 -7.16 -2.63
N GLY A 84 -17.95 -6.80 -2.72
CA GLY A 84 -18.99 -7.45 -1.91
C GLY A 84 -18.66 -7.36 -0.42
N ASP A 85 -18.77 -8.47 0.31
CA ASP A 85 -18.51 -8.51 1.77
C ASP A 85 -17.01 -8.42 2.14
N MET A 86 -16.11 -8.54 1.14
CA MET A 86 -14.66 -8.48 1.35
C MET A 86 -14.19 -7.03 1.45
N VAL A 87 -13.28 -6.72 2.37
CA VAL A 87 -12.55 -5.46 2.32
C VAL A 87 -11.53 -5.51 1.18
N VAL A 88 -11.65 -4.62 0.21
CA VAL A 88 -10.68 -4.49 -0.89
C VAL A 88 -10.04 -3.12 -0.83
N THR A 89 -8.70 -3.07 -0.88
CA THR A 89 -7.98 -1.80 -0.99
C THR A 89 -7.35 -1.67 -2.36
N ALA A 90 -7.43 -0.48 -2.96
CA ALA A 90 -6.87 -0.19 -4.27
C ALA A 90 -6.36 1.25 -4.36
N GLY A 91 -5.31 1.47 -5.17
CA GLY A 91 -4.77 2.80 -5.44
C GLY A 91 -5.19 3.34 -6.81
N PHE A 92 -5.28 4.65 -6.95
CA PHE A 92 -5.56 5.36 -8.21
C PHE A 92 -5.09 6.81 -8.16
N CYS A 93 -5.09 7.47 -9.32
CA CYS A 93 -4.93 8.92 -9.41
C CYS A 93 -6.29 9.59 -9.17
N GLU A 94 -6.45 10.25 -8.03
CA GLU A 94 -7.63 11.03 -7.69
C GLU A 94 -7.53 12.44 -8.28
N SER A 95 -8.67 13.05 -8.62
CA SER A 95 -8.80 14.50 -8.79
C SER A 95 -9.92 15.00 -7.92
N ASP A 96 -9.66 16.09 -7.16
CA ASP A 96 -10.70 16.83 -6.45
C ASP A 96 -11.24 18.03 -7.24
N GLY A 97 -10.91 18.09 -8.53
CA GLY A 97 -11.28 19.18 -9.44
C GLY A 97 -10.23 20.30 -9.52
N THR A 98 -9.28 20.34 -8.60
CA THR A 98 -8.18 21.32 -8.57
C THR A 98 -6.84 20.60 -8.71
N ASP A 99 -6.58 19.65 -7.82
CA ASP A 99 -5.32 18.94 -7.73
C ASP A 99 -5.51 17.45 -8.06
N ARG A 100 -4.38 16.79 -8.36
CA ARG A 100 -4.29 15.34 -8.47
C ARG A 100 -3.61 14.79 -7.24
N TYR A 101 -4.08 13.64 -6.75
CA TYR A 101 -3.50 12.94 -5.62
C TYR A 101 -3.23 11.47 -5.99
N ASN A 102 -2.20 10.92 -5.41
CA ASN A 102 -2.00 9.48 -5.39
C ASN A 102 -2.79 8.94 -4.21
N THR A 103 -3.92 8.29 -4.47
CA THR A 103 -4.94 7.97 -3.47
C THR A 103 -5.17 6.47 -3.37
N ALA A 104 -5.41 6.03 -2.16
CA ALA A 104 -5.84 4.69 -1.79
C ALA A 104 -7.25 4.74 -1.19
N VAL A 105 -8.08 3.78 -1.58
CA VAL A 105 -9.39 3.54 -0.96
C VAL A 105 -9.46 2.15 -0.37
N ALA A 106 -10.22 2.00 0.70
CA ALA A 106 -10.72 0.74 1.21
C ALA A 106 -12.23 0.70 0.99
N VAL A 107 -12.73 -0.35 0.38
CA VAL A 107 -14.16 -0.51 0.05
C VAL A 107 -14.70 -1.87 0.48
N THR A 108 -16.01 -1.93 0.69
CA THR A 108 -16.84 -3.13 0.64
C THR A 108 -18.01 -2.87 -0.32
N GLY A 109 -18.91 -3.83 -0.49
CA GLY A 109 -20.14 -3.66 -1.26
C GLY A 109 -21.05 -2.54 -0.75
N ASP A 110 -20.90 -2.14 0.51
CA ASP A 110 -21.61 -1.01 1.12
C ASP A 110 -21.01 0.37 0.76
N GLY A 111 -19.84 0.39 0.07
CA GLY A 111 -19.18 1.61 -0.39
C GLY A 111 -17.78 1.81 0.21
N VAL A 112 -17.35 3.07 0.25
CA VAL A 112 -16.03 3.48 0.74
C VAL A 112 -16.00 3.46 2.27
N LEU A 113 -15.02 2.74 2.84
CA LEU A 113 -14.77 2.67 4.28
C LEU A 113 -13.74 3.70 4.74
N GLY A 114 -12.78 4.00 3.87
CA GLY A 114 -11.72 4.96 4.17
C GLY A 114 -10.91 5.34 2.94
N VAL A 115 -10.29 6.51 3.01
CA VAL A 115 -9.48 7.11 1.96
C VAL A 115 -8.15 7.57 2.56
N HIS A 116 -7.05 7.40 1.81
CA HIS A 116 -5.74 7.94 2.17
C HIS A 116 -5.08 8.54 0.93
N ARG A 117 -4.72 9.81 0.98
CA ARG A 117 -3.90 10.49 -0.02
C ARG A 117 -2.43 10.39 0.40
N LYS A 118 -1.57 9.94 -0.50
CA LYS A 118 -0.13 9.77 -0.24
C LYS A 118 0.50 11.05 0.29
N VAL A 119 1.19 10.96 1.43
CA VAL A 119 1.80 12.11 2.08
C VAL A 119 3.21 12.37 1.53
N HIS A 120 3.99 11.32 1.30
CA HIS A 120 5.39 11.44 0.88
C HIS A 120 5.55 11.01 -0.58
N GLN A 121 5.85 11.97 -1.46
CA GLN A 121 6.08 11.71 -2.88
C GLN A 121 7.57 11.54 -3.16
N PRO A 122 8.02 10.41 -3.72
CA PRO A 122 9.40 10.22 -4.12
C PRO A 122 9.68 10.87 -5.47
N LEU A 123 10.88 11.42 -5.64
CA LEU A 123 11.40 11.89 -6.92
C LEU A 123 10.43 12.85 -7.65
N GLY A 124 10.07 12.52 -8.89
CA GLY A 124 9.20 13.33 -9.73
C GLY A 124 7.69 13.21 -9.47
N GLU A 125 7.24 12.43 -8.48
CA GLU A 125 5.81 12.35 -8.15
C GLU A 125 5.23 13.72 -7.75
N SER A 126 5.99 14.54 -7.03
CA SER A 126 5.56 15.86 -6.59
C SER A 126 5.30 16.85 -7.75
N ASN A 127 5.71 16.51 -8.98
CA ASN A 127 5.38 17.30 -10.17
C ASN A 127 3.97 16.98 -10.71
N VAL A 128 3.36 15.89 -10.24
CA VAL A 128 2.06 15.39 -10.71
C VAL A 128 1.02 15.37 -9.60
N TYR A 129 1.42 15.04 -8.38
CA TYR A 129 0.51 14.84 -7.26
C TYR A 129 0.76 15.85 -6.14
N ALA A 130 -0.31 16.41 -5.63
CA ALA A 130 -0.30 17.11 -4.36
C ALA A 130 -0.13 16.12 -3.19
N ALA A 131 0.46 16.58 -2.10
CA ALA A 131 0.63 15.78 -0.89
C ALA A 131 -0.70 15.66 -0.13
N GLY A 132 -0.94 14.48 0.46
CA GLY A 132 -1.95 14.29 1.48
C GLY A 132 -1.57 15.02 2.77
N ASP A 133 -2.52 15.18 3.67
CA ASP A 133 -2.43 15.99 4.88
C ASP A 133 -2.21 15.19 6.18
N GLY A 134 -2.23 13.85 6.11
CA GLY A 134 -2.00 13.05 7.31
C GLY A 134 -2.29 11.56 7.19
N PHE A 135 -2.28 10.91 8.35
CA PHE A 135 -2.51 9.48 8.51
C PHE A 135 -3.59 9.27 9.55
N ALA A 136 -4.68 8.59 9.20
CA ALA A 136 -5.76 8.23 10.09
C ALA A 136 -6.15 6.75 9.94
N ALA A 137 -6.43 6.10 11.04
CA ALA A 137 -6.99 4.75 11.07
C ALA A 137 -8.53 4.81 11.10
N PHE A 138 -9.18 3.81 10.54
CA PHE A 138 -10.63 3.73 10.45
C PHE A 138 -11.14 2.31 10.66
N GLU A 139 -12.42 2.20 11.03
CA GLU A 139 -13.07 0.92 11.30
C GLU A 139 -13.41 0.17 10.01
N THR A 140 -13.24 -1.15 10.04
CA THR A 140 -13.63 -2.05 8.96
C THR A 140 -14.19 -3.36 9.51
N PRO A 141 -14.84 -4.21 8.69
CA PRO A 141 -15.25 -5.55 9.12
C PRO A 141 -14.11 -6.45 9.64
N VAL A 142 -12.85 -6.12 9.34
CA VAL A 142 -11.68 -6.90 9.77
C VAL A 142 -10.90 -6.24 10.93
N GLY A 143 -11.49 -5.24 11.57
CA GLY A 143 -10.89 -4.44 12.65
C GLY A 143 -10.49 -3.05 12.20
N ARG A 144 -9.81 -2.31 13.07
CA ARG A 144 -9.34 -0.96 12.80
C ARG A 144 -8.08 -1.00 11.95
N ILE A 145 -8.13 -0.45 10.72
CA ILE A 145 -7.00 -0.47 9.80
C ILE A 145 -6.47 0.94 9.49
N GLY A 146 -5.20 1.01 9.10
CA GLY A 146 -4.60 2.18 8.48
C GLY A 146 -4.16 1.86 7.06
N MET A 147 -4.08 2.88 6.21
CA MET A 147 -3.53 2.77 4.86
C MET A 147 -2.29 3.65 4.69
N MET A 148 -1.36 3.17 3.88
CA MET A 148 -0.15 3.88 3.47
C MET A 148 0.14 3.59 2.00
N ILE A 149 0.81 4.53 1.32
CA ILE A 149 1.17 4.34 -0.07
C ILE A 149 2.70 4.39 -0.22
N CYS A 150 3.28 3.24 -0.59
CA CYS A 150 4.63 3.10 -1.12
C CYS A 150 5.71 3.80 -0.27
N TYR A 151 6.13 4.99 -0.67
CA TYR A 151 7.20 5.74 -0.02
C TYR A 151 6.86 6.20 1.40
N ASP A 152 5.57 6.30 1.77
CA ASP A 152 5.16 6.59 3.16
C ASP A 152 5.81 5.64 4.17
N LYS A 153 6.02 4.37 3.80
CA LYS A 153 6.65 3.38 4.69
C LYS A 153 8.13 3.63 4.97
N ALA A 154 8.80 4.49 4.20
CA ALA A 154 10.18 4.87 4.51
C ALA A 154 10.28 5.74 5.78
N PHE A 155 9.17 6.36 6.17
CA PHE A 155 9.08 7.27 7.33
C PHE A 155 8.47 6.52 8.53
N PRO A 156 9.24 6.29 9.61
CA PRO A 156 8.73 5.56 10.77
C PRO A 156 7.57 6.30 11.46
N GLU A 157 7.52 7.62 11.35
CA GLU A 157 6.44 8.47 11.89
C GLU A 157 5.08 8.12 11.30
N ALA A 158 5.02 7.78 10.01
CA ALA A 158 3.78 7.46 9.31
C ALA A 158 3.10 6.22 9.89
N ALA A 159 3.81 5.08 9.95
CA ALA A 159 3.29 3.86 10.56
C ALA A 159 3.04 4.02 12.06
N ARG A 160 3.89 4.80 12.75
CA ARG A 160 3.72 5.09 14.17
C ARG A 160 2.45 5.90 14.44
N THR A 161 2.13 6.87 13.61
CA THR A 161 0.90 7.67 13.72
C THR A 161 -0.33 6.77 13.62
N LEU A 162 -0.39 5.89 12.61
CA LEU A 162 -1.49 4.95 12.46
C LEU A 162 -1.62 4.00 13.66
N ALA A 163 -0.49 3.46 14.16
CA ALA A 163 -0.50 2.57 15.31
C ALA A 163 -0.94 3.26 16.60
N VAL A 164 -0.57 4.52 16.80
CA VAL A 164 -1.02 5.35 17.94
C VAL A 164 -2.50 5.69 17.82
N ASP A 165 -3.00 5.89 16.59
CA ASP A 165 -4.43 6.07 16.30
C ASP A 165 -5.23 4.75 16.37
N GLY A 166 -4.60 3.67 16.82
CA GLY A 166 -5.25 2.41 17.13
C GLY A 166 -5.34 1.42 15.95
N ALA A 167 -4.62 1.62 14.86
CA ALA A 167 -4.56 0.63 13.79
C ALA A 167 -4.01 -0.70 14.31
N GLU A 168 -4.74 -1.77 14.07
CA GLU A 168 -4.33 -3.15 14.34
C GLU A 168 -3.64 -3.77 13.13
N VAL A 169 -4.06 -3.33 11.96
CA VAL A 169 -3.55 -3.74 10.65
C VAL A 169 -3.20 -2.49 9.84
N VAL A 170 -2.06 -2.49 9.19
CA VAL A 170 -1.74 -1.46 8.19
C VAL A 170 -1.60 -2.12 6.82
N VAL A 171 -2.30 -1.56 5.84
CA VAL A 171 -2.21 -1.94 4.43
C VAL A 171 -1.33 -0.93 3.71
N CYS A 172 -0.22 -1.41 3.15
CA CYS A 172 0.70 -0.60 2.35
C CYS A 172 0.63 -1.01 0.88
N MET A 173 0.07 -0.15 0.06
CA MET A 173 -0.02 -0.36 -1.39
C MET A 173 1.16 0.30 -2.08
N SER A 174 1.84 -0.40 -2.98
CA SER A 174 3.07 0.10 -3.58
C SER A 174 3.13 -0.09 -5.09
N ALA A 175 3.86 0.82 -5.73
CA ALA A 175 4.44 0.68 -7.06
C ALA A 175 5.97 0.86 -6.92
N TRP A 176 6.58 0.07 -6.03
CA TRP A 176 7.98 0.18 -5.65
C TRP A 176 8.88 -0.45 -6.71
N PRO A 177 9.70 0.36 -7.41
CA PRO A 177 10.58 -0.14 -8.45
C PRO A 177 11.87 -0.73 -7.89
N GLY A 178 12.53 -1.54 -8.69
CA GLY A 178 13.92 -1.93 -8.50
C GLY A 178 14.88 -0.76 -8.69
N SER A 179 16.15 -1.00 -8.45
CA SER A 179 17.21 0.02 -8.58
C SER A 179 17.27 0.58 -9.99
N ARG A 180 17.26 1.91 -10.11
CA ARG A 180 17.44 2.61 -11.39
C ARG A 180 18.91 2.69 -11.82
N THR A 181 19.82 2.72 -10.84
CA THR A 181 21.27 2.71 -11.07
C THR A 181 21.88 1.48 -10.43
N GLY A 182 22.72 0.76 -11.15
CA GLY A 182 23.32 -0.48 -10.67
C GLY A 182 22.25 -1.53 -10.32
N ALA A 183 21.21 -1.64 -11.18
CA ALA A 183 20.15 -2.61 -11.03
C ALA A 183 20.70 -4.04 -11.13
N ALA A 184 20.25 -4.92 -10.24
CA ALA A 184 20.56 -6.33 -10.34
C ALA A 184 19.69 -6.99 -11.43
N ALA A 185 20.26 -7.96 -12.14
CA ALA A 185 19.51 -8.75 -13.10
C ALA A 185 18.39 -9.56 -12.41
N ASP A 186 18.74 -10.17 -11.26
CA ASP A 186 17.79 -10.82 -10.35
C ASP A 186 17.24 -9.81 -9.35
N LEU A 187 15.93 -9.66 -9.31
CA LEU A 187 15.26 -8.78 -8.35
C LEU A 187 15.47 -9.22 -6.89
N ALA A 188 15.72 -10.50 -6.62
CA ALA A 188 16.02 -10.98 -5.27
C ALA A 188 17.34 -10.40 -4.73
N GLU A 189 18.27 -10.09 -5.61
CA GLU A 189 19.56 -9.48 -5.27
C GLU A 189 19.52 -7.94 -5.34
N ASP A 190 18.42 -7.35 -5.82
CA ASP A 190 18.32 -5.91 -5.94
C ASP A 190 18.20 -5.23 -4.57
N ARG A 191 19.00 -4.16 -4.38
CA ARG A 191 19.03 -3.43 -3.10
C ARG A 191 17.69 -2.79 -2.72
N TRP A 192 16.85 -2.44 -3.72
CA TRP A 192 15.54 -1.84 -3.47
C TRP A 192 14.50 -2.89 -3.06
N THR A 193 14.63 -4.13 -3.53
CA THR A 193 13.87 -5.27 -3.01
C THR A 193 14.19 -5.50 -1.53
N ARG A 194 15.47 -5.56 -1.18
CA ARG A 194 15.90 -5.71 0.22
C ARG A 194 15.40 -4.57 1.12
N ARG A 195 15.43 -3.33 0.64
CA ARG A 195 14.90 -2.17 1.38
C ARG A 195 13.39 -2.26 1.55
N PHE A 196 12.66 -2.63 0.49
CA PHE A 196 11.23 -2.84 0.53
C PHE A 196 10.85 -3.85 1.61
N ASP A 197 11.52 -5.00 1.64
CA ASP A 197 11.28 -6.07 2.61
C ASP A 197 11.64 -5.64 4.04
N LEU A 198 12.76 -4.94 4.20
CA LEU A 198 13.21 -4.44 5.49
C LEU A 198 12.22 -3.42 6.09
N PHE A 199 11.72 -2.48 5.28
CA PHE A 199 10.72 -1.52 5.74
C PHE A 199 9.45 -2.21 6.21
N ASP A 200 8.90 -3.16 5.44
CA ASP A 200 7.68 -3.87 5.80
C ASP A 200 7.81 -4.58 7.15
N GLN A 201 8.91 -5.31 7.37
CA GLN A 201 9.17 -6.03 8.61
C GLN A 201 9.43 -5.08 9.79
N ALA A 202 10.21 -4.01 9.56
CA ALA A 202 10.51 -3.02 10.59
C ALA A 202 9.25 -2.29 11.05
N ARG A 203 8.37 -1.87 10.10
CA ARG A 203 7.11 -1.18 10.44
C ARG A 203 6.14 -2.08 11.21
N ALA A 204 6.05 -3.37 10.86
CA ALA A 204 5.28 -4.34 11.61
C ALA A 204 5.81 -4.50 13.05
N LEU A 205 7.12 -4.76 13.18
CA LEU A 205 7.79 -5.04 14.44
C LEU A 205 7.77 -3.84 15.41
N GLU A 206 8.22 -2.67 14.95
CA GLU A 206 8.36 -1.50 15.83
C GLU A 206 7.02 -0.93 16.31
N ASN A 207 5.94 -1.19 15.58
CA ASN A 207 4.58 -0.78 15.91
C ASN A 207 3.74 -1.91 16.50
N GLN A 208 4.23 -3.15 16.43
CA GLN A 208 3.53 -4.35 16.90
C GLN A 208 2.10 -4.43 16.31
N ILE A 209 2.03 -4.35 14.97
CA ILE A 209 0.81 -4.40 14.16
C ILE A 209 0.97 -5.45 13.06
N VAL A 210 -0.16 -5.93 12.53
CA VAL A 210 -0.14 -6.74 11.30
C VAL A 210 0.11 -5.81 10.12
N TRP A 211 0.96 -6.25 9.18
CA TRP A 211 1.31 -5.47 7.99
C TRP A 211 0.97 -6.25 6.73
N VAL A 212 0.18 -5.65 5.84
CA VAL A 212 -0.23 -6.23 4.56
C VAL A 212 0.34 -5.35 3.44
N SER A 213 1.30 -5.86 2.69
CA SER A 213 2.04 -5.09 1.67
C SER A 213 1.74 -5.64 0.28
N ALA A 214 1.06 -4.87 -0.57
CA ALA A 214 0.84 -5.15 -1.99
C ALA A 214 1.81 -4.33 -2.85
N ASN A 215 2.16 -4.82 -4.04
CA ASN A 215 3.05 -4.10 -4.94
C ASN A 215 2.72 -4.36 -6.42
N GLN A 216 3.05 -3.41 -7.27
CA GLN A 216 3.06 -3.64 -8.72
C GLN A 216 4.09 -4.72 -9.10
N SER A 217 3.87 -5.36 -10.24
CA SER A 217 4.81 -6.31 -10.83
C SER A 217 5.06 -6.01 -12.31
N GLY A 218 6.08 -6.65 -12.87
CA GLY A 218 6.48 -6.44 -14.27
C GLY A 218 7.13 -5.09 -14.51
N THR A 219 6.90 -4.54 -15.69
CA THR A 219 7.49 -3.26 -16.13
C THR A 219 6.39 -2.33 -16.63
N PHE A 220 6.45 -1.07 -16.22
CA PHE A 220 5.58 -0.02 -16.71
C PHE A 220 6.42 1.24 -17.01
N GLY A 221 6.44 1.66 -18.27
CA GLY A 221 7.37 2.70 -18.74
C GLY A 221 8.82 2.30 -18.49
N SER A 222 9.57 3.11 -17.79
CA SER A 222 10.97 2.85 -17.41
C SER A 222 11.13 2.11 -16.08
N LEU A 223 10.04 1.78 -15.42
CA LEU A 223 10.05 1.21 -14.06
C LEU A 223 9.83 -0.30 -14.10
N ARG A 224 10.76 -1.07 -13.51
CA ARG A 224 10.62 -2.50 -13.23
C ARG A 224 10.31 -2.67 -11.76
N PHE A 225 9.14 -3.21 -11.42
CA PHE A 225 8.68 -3.34 -10.03
C PHE A 225 9.21 -4.61 -9.36
N VAL A 226 9.45 -4.50 -8.04
CA VAL A 226 10.08 -5.60 -7.28
C VAL A 226 9.12 -6.73 -6.91
N CYS A 227 7.83 -6.61 -7.16
CA CYS A 227 6.81 -7.54 -6.67
C CYS A 227 6.76 -7.54 -5.12
N SER A 228 7.19 -8.61 -4.51
CA SER A 228 7.39 -8.79 -3.06
C SER A 228 6.17 -8.45 -2.20
N ALA A 229 4.96 -8.84 -2.65
CA ALA A 229 3.76 -8.73 -1.82
C ALA A 229 3.85 -9.69 -0.65
N LYS A 230 3.40 -9.28 0.55
CA LYS A 230 3.54 -10.06 1.77
C LYS A 230 2.53 -9.71 2.86
N VAL A 231 2.34 -10.63 3.79
CA VAL A 231 1.71 -10.43 5.08
C VAL A 231 2.77 -10.64 6.15
N VAL A 232 2.91 -9.68 7.06
CA VAL A 232 3.89 -9.70 8.15
C VAL A 232 3.15 -9.63 9.48
N GLY A 233 3.53 -10.49 10.41
CA GLY A 233 3.00 -10.51 11.77
C GLY A 233 3.58 -9.39 12.64
N PRO A 234 2.96 -9.11 13.81
CA PRO A 234 3.37 -8.02 14.70
C PRO A 234 4.74 -8.22 15.36
N GLY A 235 5.36 -9.38 15.19
CA GLY A 235 6.76 -9.67 15.55
C GLY A 235 7.76 -9.39 14.45
N GLY A 236 7.33 -8.91 13.27
CA GLY A 236 8.18 -8.72 12.10
C GLY A 236 8.38 -9.98 11.25
N ASP A 237 7.75 -11.09 11.61
CA ASP A 237 7.86 -12.36 10.90
C ASP A 237 7.04 -12.33 9.61
N VAL A 238 7.63 -12.71 8.48
CA VAL A 238 6.93 -12.84 7.21
C VAL A 238 6.08 -14.11 7.22
N LEU A 239 4.77 -13.96 7.29
CA LEU A 239 3.81 -15.08 7.35
C LEU A 239 3.52 -15.67 5.96
N ALA A 240 3.52 -14.82 4.94
CA ALA A 240 3.38 -15.20 3.53
C ALA A 240 4.04 -14.16 2.63
N THR A 241 4.62 -14.58 1.52
CA THR A 241 5.22 -13.69 0.51
C THR A 241 5.13 -14.28 -0.88
N THR A 242 5.07 -13.42 -1.90
CA THR A 242 5.23 -13.81 -3.31
C THR A 242 6.70 -13.88 -3.73
N GLY A 243 7.62 -13.41 -2.88
CA GLY A 243 8.99 -13.14 -3.31
C GLY A 243 9.01 -12.15 -4.47
N THR A 244 9.93 -12.31 -5.40
CA THR A 244 10.08 -11.40 -6.56
C THR A 244 9.24 -11.81 -7.78
N ALA A 245 8.23 -12.66 -7.59
CA ALA A 245 7.32 -13.10 -8.65
C ALA A 245 5.92 -12.48 -8.50
N PRO A 246 5.17 -12.32 -9.59
CA PRO A 246 3.74 -12.01 -9.53
C PRO A 246 2.98 -13.12 -8.80
N GLY A 247 1.93 -12.74 -8.06
CA GLY A 247 1.11 -13.70 -7.31
C GLY A 247 0.33 -13.06 -6.18
N THR A 248 -0.23 -13.90 -5.31
CA THR A 248 -0.99 -13.48 -4.13
C THR A 248 -0.46 -14.20 -2.89
N ALA A 249 0.09 -13.45 -1.95
CA ALA A 249 0.50 -13.93 -0.64
C ALA A 249 -0.73 -13.94 0.28
N VAL A 250 -1.04 -15.10 0.90
CA VAL A 250 -2.21 -15.24 1.77
C VAL A 250 -1.80 -15.85 3.09
N ALA A 251 -2.23 -15.22 4.18
CA ALA A 251 -2.02 -15.69 5.53
C ALA A 251 -3.27 -15.47 6.39
N SER A 252 -3.53 -16.41 7.30
CA SER A 252 -4.57 -16.30 8.32
C SER A 252 -3.93 -16.10 9.68
N ILE A 253 -4.43 -15.12 10.44
CA ILE A 253 -3.91 -14.77 11.76
C ILE A 253 -5.05 -14.39 12.70
N ASP A 254 -4.95 -14.79 13.96
CA ASP A 254 -5.75 -14.18 15.02
C ASP A 254 -5.11 -12.86 15.41
N VAL A 255 -5.67 -11.75 14.90
CA VAL A 255 -5.08 -10.41 15.08
C VAL A 255 -5.00 -10.07 16.56
N GLY A 256 -6.09 -10.27 17.30
CA GLY A 256 -6.15 -9.93 18.73
C GLY A 256 -5.11 -10.71 19.56
N GLU A 257 -5.01 -12.03 19.35
CA GLU A 257 -4.04 -12.87 20.03
C GLU A 257 -2.59 -12.54 19.65
N ALA A 258 -2.34 -12.31 18.36
CA ALA A 258 -1.01 -11.97 17.85
C ALA A 258 -0.51 -10.63 18.41
N LEU A 259 -1.37 -9.60 18.42
CA LEU A 259 -1.06 -8.29 19.01
C LEU A 259 -0.82 -8.40 20.52
N ALA A 260 -1.69 -9.10 21.24
CA ALA A 260 -1.53 -9.35 22.68
C ALA A 260 -0.23 -10.09 22.97
N GLY A 261 0.10 -11.11 22.17
CA GLY A 261 1.35 -11.87 22.26
C GLY A 261 2.59 -10.99 22.07
N ALA A 262 2.62 -10.19 21.00
CA ALA A 262 3.73 -9.30 20.70
C ALA A 262 3.94 -8.22 21.78
N ARG A 263 2.83 -7.70 22.35
CA ARG A 263 2.85 -6.60 23.33
C ARG A 263 3.04 -7.06 24.78
N ARG A 264 3.06 -8.37 25.03
CA ARG A 264 3.09 -8.93 26.41
C ARG A 264 4.40 -8.65 27.13
N ALA A 265 5.53 -8.92 26.50
CA ALA A 265 6.86 -8.74 27.11
C ALA A 265 7.36 -7.30 26.96
N MET A 266 7.25 -6.73 25.76
CA MET A 266 7.69 -5.37 25.43
C MET A 266 6.56 -4.66 24.70
N GLY A 267 5.97 -3.65 25.33
CA GLY A 267 4.88 -2.89 24.73
C GLY A 267 5.41 -1.62 24.08
N HIS A 268 5.86 -1.69 22.84
CA HIS A 268 6.54 -0.58 22.16
C HIS A 268 5.72 0.70 22.16
N LEU A 269 4.40 0.62 22.01
CA LEU A 269 3.53 1.82 22.07
C LEU A 269 3.33 2.34 23.51
N ARG A 270 3.18 1.42 24.49
CA ARG A 270 2.99 1.75 25.90
C ARG A 270 4.25 2.37 26.51
N ASP A 271 5.42 1.83 26.16
CA ASP A 271 6.70 2.16 26.78
C ASP A 271 7.37 3.39 26.12
N ARG A 272 6.68 4.05 25.18
CA ARG A 272 7.14 5.29 24.53
C ARG A 272 7.30 6.42 25.54
N ARG A 273 8.29 7.27 25.27
CA ARG A 273 8.57 8.50 26.03
C ARG A 273 8.41 9.73 25.10
N PRO A 274 7.17 10.06 24.62
CA PRO A 274 6.94 11.11 23.62
C PRO A 274 7.55 12.46 24.00
N GLU A 275 7.60 12.77 25.29
CA GLU A 275 8.17 13.99 25.85
C GLU A 275 9.70 14.10 25.65
N THR A 276 10.37 13.00 25.27
CA THR A 276 11.81 12.98 25.01
C THR A 276 12.15 13.02 23.52
N TYR A 277 11.15 12.92 22.64
CA TYR A 277 11.37 12.91 21.20
C TYR A 277 11.34 14.32 20.65
N GLY A 278 12.51 14.80 20.23
CA GLY A 278 12.61 16.08 19.51
C GLY A 278 12.16 15.88 18.05
N VAL A 279 10.87 15.99 17.77
CA VAL A 279 10.34 16.00 16.41
C VAL A 279 10.25 17.45 15.92
N GLY A 280 11.13 17.82 15.02
CA GLY A 280 11.15 19.12 14.37
C GLY A 280 11.56 19.01 12.91
N ALA A 281 11.24 20.03 12.11
CA ALA A 281 11.73 20.09 10.75
C ALA A 281 13.27 20.12 10.74
N VAL A 282 13.88 19.31 9.88
CA VAL A 282 15.32 19.40 9.60
C VAL A 282 15.52 20.68 8.79
N ALA A 283 16.49 21.52 9.23
CA ALA A 283 16.84 22.76 8.54
C ALA A 283 17.49 22.50 7.16
#